data_3e866837b537d765ce6d76f6afc76de7
#
_entry.id   3e866837b537d765ce6d76f6afc76de7
#
_cell.length_a   1.000
_cell.length_b   1.000
_cell.length_c   1.000
_cell.angle_alpha   90.00
_cell.angle_beta   90.00
_cell.angle_gamma   90.00
#
_symmetry.space_group_name_H-M   'P 1'
#
loop_
_entity.id
_entity.type
_entity.pdbx_description
1 polymer ?
#
loop_
_entity_poly.entity_id
_entity_poly.type
_entity_poly.pdbx_seq_one_letter_code
_entity_poly.pdbx_strand_id
1 'polypeptide(L)'
;MDSKFHAIVSADIISSTSLSVDGLMDLTFSIHKEFTKMKDFFRGDLWGRVIKGDTIECYVSQPEDSLRVALILKCLIKEFALEHKSEGSKEFRRYALRFSIGIGELLSAPGPDGLLIGEAVNYAGRNLDAMGKSLLKLSSVVTSNQDATMTLDGIASVLSSMIDNASAKQCQVVRRLLYNMTETEISEEIGISQGAVSLRSSGAGWRLMKKQLSLYETQIKKI
;
A
#
# COMPACT_ATOMS: atom_id res chain seq x y z
N MET A 1 20.65 -7.11 -13.45
CA MET A 1 20.74 -5.70 -13.88
C MET A 1 19.96 -4.93 -12.84
N ASP A 2 20.61 -4.07 -12.10
CA ASP A 2 19.93 -3.17 -11.19
C ASP A 2 19.03 -2.27 -12.03
N SER A 3 17.76 -2.15 -11.65
CA SER A 3 16.83 -1.27 -12.34
C SER A 3 17.35 0.16 -12.23
N LYS A 4 17.35 0.90 -13.34
CA LYS A 4 17.69 2.33 -13.34
C LYS A 4 16.68 3.14 -12.51
N PHE A 5 15.45 2.67 -12.44
CA PHE A 5 14.36 3.30 -11.74
C PHE A 5 14.03 2.57 -10.44
N HIS A 6 13.65 3.35 -9.45
CA HIS A 6 13.15 2.91 -8.16
C HIS A 6 11.76 3.50 -7.91
N ALA A 7 11.06 2.99 -6.93
CA ALA A 7 9.80 3.58 -6.52
C ALA A 7 9.87 4.11 -5.09
N ILE A 8 9.20 5.23 -4.87
CA ILE A 8 8.86 5.77 -3.54
C ILE A 8 7.35 5.73 -3.38
N VAL A 9 6.91 5.13 -2.30
CA VAL A 9 5.51 5.20 -1.86
C VAL A 9 5.43 6.21 -0.74
N SER A 10 4.79 7.35 -0.98
CA SER A 10 4.44 8.33 0.04
C SER A 10 2.95 8.20 0.34
N ALA A 11 2.59 8.11 1.62
CA ALA A 11 1.21 7.88 2.00
C ALA A 11 0.83 8.58 3.30
N ASP A 12 -0.47 8.91 3.44
CA ASP A 12 -1.05 9.49 4.65
C ASP A 12 -2.16 8.60 5.19
N ILE A 13 -2.19 8.41 6.50
CA ILE A 13 -3.28 7.74 7.19
C ILE A 13 -4.47 8.69 7.27
N ILE A 14 -5.58 8.31 6.62
CA ILE A 14 -6.79 9.14 6.56
C ILE A 14 -7.44 9.22 7.93
N SER A 15 -7.72 10.47 8.37
CA SER A 15 -8.34 10.75 9.66
C SER A 15 -7.59 10.12 10.86
N SER A 16 -6.27 10.07 10.81
CA SER A 16 -5.40 9.60 11.89
C SER A 16 -5.71 10.25 13.24
N THR A 17 -6.10 11.52 13.23
CA THR A 17 -6.51 12.28 14.43
C THR A 17 -7.77 11.76 15.12
N SER A 18 -8.49 10.82 14.51
CA SER A 18 -9.64 10.15 15.13
C SER A 18 -9.25 8.94 16.00
N LEU A 19 -7.96 8.58 16.00
CA LEU A 19 -7.42 7.54 16.87
C LEU A 19 -6.97 8.17 18.20
N SER A 20 -7.00 7.38 19.26
CA SER A 20 -6.33 7.72 20.51
C SER A 20 -4.81 7.72 20.32
N VAL A 21 -4.07 8.30 21.26
CA VAL A 21 -2.60 8.26 21.23
C VAL A 21 -2.10 6.82 21.24
N ASP A 22 -2.68 5.98 22.11
CA ASP A 22 -2.32 4.57 22.22
C ASP A 22 -2.67 3.81 20.91
N GLY A 23 -3.84 4.04 20.34
CA GLY A 23 -4.24 3.46 19.06
C GLY A 23 -3.32 3.86 17.90
N LEU A 24 -2.85 5.11 17.88
CA LEU A 24 -1.88 5.56 16.89
C LEU A 24 -0.50 4.91 17.08
N MET A 25 -0.07 4.72 18.34
CA MET A 25 1.17 4.01 18.66
C MET A 25 1.09 2.53 18.24
N ASP A 26 -0.02 1.85 18.54
CA ASP A 26 -0.25 0.45 18.16
C ASP A 26 -0.29 0.28 16.63
N LEU A 27 -0.93 1.22 15.93
CA LEU A 27 -0.94 1.24 14.46
C LEU A 27 0.47 1.44 13.90
N THR A 28 1.23 2.38 14.45
CA THR A 28 2.61 2.65 14.05
C THR A 28 3.48 1.40 14.25
N PHE A 29 3.35 0.73 15.39
CA PHE A 29 4.06 -0.52 15.67
C PHE A 29 3.68 -1.62 14.65
N SER A 30 2.39 -1.74 14.33
CA SER A 30 1.89 -2.70 13.33
C SER A 30 2.46 -2.43 11.94
N ILE A 31 2.60 -1.15 11.55
CA ILE A 31 3.22 -0.74 10.28
C ILE A 31 4.72 -1.10 10.25
N HIS A 32 5.46 -0.86 11.33
CA HIS A 32 6.87 -1.25 11.39
C HIS A 32 7.08 -2.76 11.30
N LYS A 33 6.23 -3.54 11.98
CA LYS A 33 6.23 -5.00 11.86
C LYS A 33 5.94 -5.47 10.42
N GLU A 34 5.03 -4.78 9.74
CA GLU A 34 4.71 -5.07 8.35
C GLU A 34 5.88 -4.76 7.42
N PHE A 35 6.62 -3.68 7.62
CA PHE A 35 7.84 -3.40 6.84
C PHE A 35 8.89 -4.49 7.00
N THR A 36 9.07 -5.04 8.20
CA THR A 36 9.95 -6.19 8.42
C THR A 36 9.50 -7.39 7.59
N LYS A 37 8.20 -7.73 7.62
CA LYS A 37 7.63 -8.82 6.82
C LYS A 37 7.77 -8.58 5.32
N MET A 38 7.57 -7.35 4.86
CA MET A 38 7.75 -6.97 3.45
C MET A 38 9.21 -7.15 3.00
N LYS A 39 10.17 -6.70 3.81
CA LYS A 39 11.60 -6.86 3.52
C LYS A 39 12.00 -8.32 3.31
N ASP A 40 11.42 -9.24 4.09
CA ASP A 40 11.68 -10.67 3.96
C ASP A 40 10.98 -11.29 2.74
N PHE A 41 9.85 -10.73 2.32
CA PHE A 41 9.03 -11.26 1.23
C PHE A 41 9.49 -10.77 -0.15
N PHE A 42 9.76 -9.48 -0.31
CA PHE A 42 10.15 -8.91 -1.59
C PHE A 42 11.64 -9.16 -1.87
N ARG A 43 11.98 -9.47 -3.13
CA ARG A 43 13.34 -9.87 -3.52
C ARG A 43 14.34 -8.72 -3.56
N GLY A 44 13.87 -7.50 -3.71
CA GLY A 44 14.69 -6.31 -3.77
C GLY A 44 14.81 -5.62 -2.42
N ASP A 45 15.67 -4.61 -2.34
CA ASP A 45 15.74 -3.76 -1.17
C ASP A 45 14.44 -3.00 -0.98
N LEU A 46 13.88 -3.14 0.21
CA LEU A 46 12.68 -2.45 0.65
C LEU A 46 12.87 -2.00 2.10
N TRP A 47 12.51 -0.76 2.36
CA TRP A 47 12.38 -0.26 3.71
C TRP A 47 11.31 0.82 3.78
N GLY A 48 10.76 1.04 4.96
CA GLY A 48 9.77 2.07 5.18
C GLY A 48 9.90 2.69 6.56
N ARG A 49 9.34 3.89 6.69
CA ARG A 49 9.29 4.65 7.96
C ARG A 49 7.98 5.38 8.09
N VAL A 50 7.59 5.63 9.33
CA VAL A 50 6.47 6.51 9.67
C VAL A 50 7.04 7.85 10.07
N ILE A 51 6.59 8.92 9.41
CA ILE A 51 7.02 10.29 9.64
C ILE A 51 5.87 11.03 10.30
N LYS A 52 6.12 11.76 11.39
CA LYS A 52 5.12 12.60 12.08
C LYS A 52 3.82 11.89 12.49
N GLY A 53 3.89 10.57 12.72
CA GLY A 53 2.79 9.78 13.26
C GLY A 53 1.76 9.27 12.24
N ASP A 54 1.61 9.90 11.09
CA ASP A 54 0.57 9.53 10.11
C ASP A 54 1.06 9.50 8.65
N THR A 55 2.22 10.04 8.37
CA THR A 55 2.84 9.99 7.04
C THR A 55 3.77 8.80 6.94
N ILE A 56 3.60 8.00 5.91
CA ILE A 56 4.41 6.83 5.61
C ILE A 56 5.25 7.11 4.37
N GLU A 57 6.52 6.79 4.44
CA GLU A 57 7.43 6.79 3.30
C GLU A 57 8.08 5.43 3.16
N CYS A 58 8.03 4.85 1.96
CA CYS A 58 8.59 3.55 1.69
C CYS A 58 9.42 3.58 0.39
N TYR A 59 10.65 3.11 0.48
CA TYR A 59 11.52 2.85 -0.67
C TYR A 59 11.31 1.42 -1.16
N VAL A 60 11.21 1.26 -2.47
CA VAL A 60 11.06 -0.03 -3.16
C VAL A 60 12.01 -0.07 -4.33
N SER A 61 13.05 -0.91 -4.24
CA SER A 61 14.08 -1.00 -5.29
C SER A 61 13.55 -1.59 -6.60
N GLN A 62 12.54 -2.44 -6.54
CA GLN A 62 11.87 -3.03 -7.70
C GLN A 62 10.53 -2.30 -7.93
N PRO A 63 10.45 -1.35 -8.88
CA PRO A 63 9.25 -0.50 -9.04
C PRO A 63 7.96 -1.29 -9.28
N GLU A 64 8.04 -2.47 -9.89
CA GLU A 64 6.91 -3.35 -10.12
C GLU A 64 6.20 -3.80 -8.84
N ASP A 65 6.89 -3.84 -7.70
CA ASP A 65 6.33 -4.23 -6.41
C ASP A 65 5.63 -3.07 -5.68
N SER A 66 5.82 -1.83 -6.13
CA SER A 66 5.39 -0.62 -5.40
C SER A 66 3.88 -0.56 -5.16
N LEU A 67 3.05 -0.92 -6.14
CA LEU A 67 1.60 -0.93 -5.96
C LEU A 67 1.17 -2.03 -4.99
N ARG A 68 1.78 -3.20 -5.05
CA ARG A 68 1.52 -4.30 -4.11
C ARG A 68 1.85 -3.87 -2.67
N VAL A 69 2.98 -3.21 -2.46
CA VAL A 69 3.38 -2.61 -1.16
C VAL A 69 2.33 -1.63 -0.66
N ALA A 70 1.90 -0.68 -1.49
CA ALA A 70 0.88 0.29 -1.11
C ALA A 70 -0.46 -0.36 -0.73
N LEU A 71 -0.89 -1.40 -1.47
CA LEU A 71 -2.13 -2.12 -1.18
C LEU A 71 -2.03 -2.98 0.09
N ILE A 72 -0.86 -3.56 0.39
CA ILE A 72 -0.62 -4.28 1.66
C ILE A 72 -0.80 -3.31 2.83
N LEU A 73 -0.16 -2.13 2.79
CA LEU A 73 -0.30 -1.11 3.83
C LEU A 73 -1.75 -0.66 4.00
N LYS A 74 -2.45 -0.41 2.89
CA LYS A 74 -3.86 0.00 2.92
C LYS A 74 -4.75 -1.08 3.56
N CYS A 75 -4.53 -2.36 3.22
CA CYS A 75 -5.24 -3.48 3.83
C CYS A 75 -4.90 -3.64 5.31
N LEU A 76 -3.63 -3.48 5.71
CA LEU A 76 -3.19 -3.54 7.10
C LEU A 76 -3.96 -2.54 7.97
N ILE A 77 -4.03 -1.28 7.53
CA ILE A 77 -4.69 -0.21 8.30
C ILE A 77 -6.21 -0.46 8.40
N LYS A 78 -6.84 -1.00 7.35
CA LYS A 78 -8.25 -1.42 7.41
C LYS A 78 -8.46 -2.62 8.34
N GLU A 79 -7.52 -3.57 8.37
CA GLU A 79 -7.56 -4.70 9.31
C GLU A 79 -7.39 -4.23 10.76
N PHE A 80 -6.48 -3.28 11.01
CA PHE A 80 -6.29 -2.67 12.33
C PHE A 80 -7.61 -2.12 12.89
N ALA A 81 -8.41 -1.45 12.08
CA ALA A 81 -9.74 -0.96 12.48
C ALA A 81 -10.74 -2.07 12.88
N LEU A 82 -10.48 -3.34 12.54
CA LEU A 82 -11.29 -4.47 12.97
C LEU A 82 -10.97 -4.88 14.41
N GLU A 83 -9.70 -4.79 14.79
CA GLU A 83 -9.20 -5.12 16.13
C GLU A 83 -9.54 -4.00 17.12
N HIS A 84 -9.50 -2.75 16.68
CA HIS A 84 -9.75 -1.53 17.46
C HIS A 84 -11.11 -0.92 17.14
N LYS A 85 -12.21 -1.69 17.34
CA LYS A 85 -13.58 -1.35 16.91
C LYS A 85 -14.14 -0.04 17.49
N SER A 86 -13.66 0.38 18.65
CA SER A 86 -14.07 1.61 19.34
C SER A 86 -13.33 2.85 18.81
N GLU A 87 -12.29 2.68 18.03
CA GLU A 87 -11.42 3.75 17.57
C GLU A 87 -11.60 4.08 16.08
N GLY A 88 -11.25 5.30 15.74
CA GLY A 88 -11.24 5.78 14.36
C GLY A 88 -12.60 6.20 13.81
N SER A 89 -12.58 7.18 12.95
CA SER A 89 -13.77 7.70 12.25
C SER A 89 -14.29 6.71 11.20
N LYS A 90 -15.45 7.02 10.61
CA LYS A 90 -15.98 6.26 9.46
C LYS A 90 -15.04 6.35 8.26
N GLU A 91 -14.44 7.52 8.04
CA GLU A 91 -13.47 7.77 6.97
C GLU A 91 -12.20 6.93 7.15
N PHE A 92 -11.64 6.88 8.38
CA PHE A 92 -10.51 6.01 8.71
C PHE A 92 -10.84 4.54 8.39
N ARG A 93 -11.96 4.04 8.89
CA ARG A 93 -12.36 2.63 8.68
C ARG A 93 -12.64 2.30 7.22
N ARG A 94 -13.14 3.26 6.42
CA ARG A 94 -13.46 3.03 5.01
C ARG A 94 -12.24 3.13 4.12
N TYR A 95 -11.47 4.21 4.23
CA TYR A 95 -10.43 4.55 3.26
C TYR A 95 -9.02 4.20 3.73
N ALA A 96 -8.79 4.19 5.03
CA ALA A 96 -7.54 3.84 5.70
C ALA A 96 -6.34 4.70 5.27
N LEU A 97 -5.92 4.60 4.02
CA LEU A 97 -4.70 5.18 3.50
C LEU A 97 -4.94 5.86 2.16
N ARG A 98 -4.38 7.05 2.00
CA ARG A 98 -4.14 7.70 0.73
C ARG A 98 -2.67 7.56 0.38
N PHE A 99 -2.34 7.26 -0.89
CA PHE A 99 -0.95 7.08 -1.28
C PHE A 99 -0.64 7.64 -2.67
N SER A 100 0.61 8.01 -2.86
CA SER A 100 1.21 8.36 -4.15
C SER A 100 2.47 7.54 -4.37
N ILE A 101 2.63 6.99 -5.56
CA ILE A 101 3.80 6.23 -5.98
C ILE A 101 4.55 7.08 -7.01
N GLY A 102 5.78 7.44 -6.72
CA GLY A 102 6.70 8.06 -7.68
C GLY A 102 7.69 7.03 -8.19
N ILE A 103 7.84 6.92 -9.52
CA ILE A 103 8.80 6.02 -10.17
C ILE A 103 9.79 6.85 -10.97
N GLY A 104 11.08 6.70 -10.68
CA GLY A 104 12.13 7.48 -11.32
C GLY A 104 13.51 7.17 -10.75
N GLU A 105 14.50 7.93 -11.19
CA GLU A 105 15.86 7.82 -10.70
C GLU A 105 15.99 8.34 -9.26
N LEU A 106 16.88 7.71 -8.50
CA LEU A 106 17.29 8.17 -7.18
C LEU A 106 18.77 8.52 -7.19
N LEU A 107 19.10 9.66 -6.61
CA LEU A 107 20.47 10.09 -6.37
C LEU A 107 21.02 9.56 -5.05
N SER A 108 20.13 9.30 -4.10
CA SER A 108 20.45 8.74 -2.79
C SER A 108 19.28 7.95 -2.22
N ALA A 109 19.56 6.74 -1.74
CA ALA A 109 18.61 5.87 -1.03
C ALA A 109 19.33 5.13 0.12
N PRO A 110 19.81 5.84 1.15
CA PRO A 110 20.77 5.30 2.12
C PRO A 110 20.15 4.35 3.16
N GLY A 111 18.85 4.24 3.22
CA GLY A 111 18.13 3.46 4.24
C GLY A 111 17.13 4.31 5.03
N PRO A 112 16.44 3.72 6.03
CA PRO A 112 15.30 4.38 6.71
C PRO A 112 15.69 5.63 7.51
N ASP A 113 16.93 5.75 7.94
CA ASP A 113 17.43 6.90 8.73
C ASP A 113 18.05 8.00 7.84
N GLY A 114 18.19 7.74 6.55
CA GLY A 114 18.85 8.64 5.62
C GLY A 114 17.89 9.51 4.81
N LEU A 115 18.50 10.43 4.03
CA LEU A 115 17.76 11.34 3.16
C LEU A 115 17.56 10.71 1.78
N LEU A 116 16.31 10.55 1.38
CA LEU A 116 15.93 10.20 0.03
C LEU A 116 16.00 11.41 -0.89
N ILE A 117 16.71 11.29 -2.02
CA ILE A 117 16.84 12.36 -3.01
C ILE A 117 16.66 11.77 -4.40
N GLY A 118 15.83 12.39 -5.22
CA GLY A 118 15.67 12.01 -6.62
C GLY A 118 14.30 12.29 -7.19
N GLU A 119 14.10 11.90 -8.46
CA GLU A 119 12.83 12.11 -9.16
C GLU A 119 11.68 11.36 -8.52
N ALA A 120 11.87 10.09 -8.16
CA ALA A 120 10.84 9.27 -7.53
C ALA A 120 10.29 9.91 -6.25
N VAL A 121 11.16 10.53 -5.43
CA VAL A 121 10.77 11.24 -4.21
C VAL A 121 9.92 12.45 -4.53
N ASN A 122 10.37 13.26 -5.51
CA ASN A 122 9.64 14.46 -5.94
C ASN A 122 8.27 14.11 -6.51
N TYR A 123 8.17 13.04 -7.32
CA TYR A 123 6.90 12.59 -7.88
C TYR A 123 5.94 12.11 -6.80
N ALA A 124 6.39 11.27 -5.89
CA ALA A 124 5.57 10.75 -4.81
C ALA A 124 5.09 11.87 -3.87
N GLY A 125 5.99 12.70 -3.35
CA GLY A 125 5.68 13.74 -2.37
C GLY A 125 4.78 14.83 -2.92
N ARG A 126 5.19 15.48 -4.04
CA ARG A 126 4.41 16.57 -4.64
C ARG A 126 3.00 16.13 -5.04
N ASN A 127 2.88 14.90 -5.53
CA ASN A 127 1.58 14.41 -5.96
C ASN A 127 0.69 14.03 -4.78
N LEU A 128 1.24 13.51 -3.69
CA LEU A 128 0.50 13.30 -2.44
C LEU A 128 -0.01 14.65 -1.89
N ASP A 129 0.84 15.68 -1.86
CA ASP A 129 0.45 17.02 -1.44
C ASP A 129 -0.67 17.61 -2.32
N ALA A 130 -0.56 17.43 -3.66
CA ALA A 130 -1.56 17.91 -4.62
C ALA A 130 -2.92 17.21 -4.48
N MET A 131 -2.96 15.96 -3.99
CA MET A 131 -4.21 15.27 -3.69
C MET A 131 -4.95 15.94 -2.51
N GLY A 132 -4.25 16.67 -1.67
CA GLY A 132 -4.80 17.40 -0.53
C GLY A 132 -5.57 16.48 0.42
N LYS A 133 -6.56 17.02 1.15
CA LYS A 133 -7.41 16.25 2.06
C LYS A 133 -8.68 15.69 1.38
N SER A 134 -8.80 15.80 0.07
CA SER A 134 -9.96 15.31 -0.67
C SER A 134 -10.04 13.78 -0.61
N LEU A 135 -11.26 13.25 -0.47
CA LEU A 135 -11.54 11.82 -0.59
C LEU A 135 -11.90 11.41 -2.02
N LEU A 136 -11.77 12.31 -3.00
CA LEU A 136 -12.07 12.02 -4.40
C LEU A 136 -10.93 11.28 -5.11
N LYS A 137 -9.69 11.51 -4.68
CA LYS A 137 -8.50 10.82 -5.21
C LYS A 137 -7.68 10.27 -4.04
N LEU A 138 -7.60 8.96 -3.91
CA LEU A 138 -6.95 8.27 -2.79
C LEU A 138 -5.71 7.47 -3.19
N SER A 139 -5.38 7.48 -4.46
CA SER A 139 -4.17 6.86 -4.99
C SER A 139 -3.67 7.62 -6.21
N SER A 140 -2.38 7.57 -6.45
CA SER A 140 -1.77 8.07 -7.66
C SER A 140 -0.46 7.36 -7.96
N VAL A 141 -0.09 7.30 -9.25
CA VAL A 141 1.21 6.84 -9.72
C VAL A 141 1.75 7.87 -10.71
N VAL A 142 3.00 8.26 -10.55
CA VAL A 142 3.66 9.25 -11.42
C VAL A 142 5.03 8.75 -11.86
N THR A 143 5.31 8.87 -13.15
CA THR A 143 6.60 8.60 -13.77
C THR A 143 6.99 9.77 -14.70
N SER A 144 8.21 9.77 -15.21
CA SER A 144 8.63 10.72 -16.25
C SER A 144 7.90 10.54 -17.59
N ASN A 145 7.35 9.35 -17.85
CA ASN A 145 6.59 9.03 -19.06
C ASN A 145 5.09 9.25 -18.81
N GLN A 146 4.46 10.17 -19.55
CA GLN A 146 3.06 10.55 -19.37
C GLN A 146 2.09 9.40 -19.70
N ASP A 147 2.32 8.63 -20.76
CA ASP A 147 1.44 7.52 -21.15
C ASP A 147 1.50 6.39 -20.13
N ALA A 148 2.70 6.08 -19.65
CA ALA A 148 2.89 5.14 -18.56
C ALA A 148 2.20 5.62 -17.28
N THR A 149 2.34 6.89 -16.93
CA THR A 149 1.67 7.51 -15.77
C THR A 149 0.15 7.32 -15.87
N MET A 150 -0.48 7.67 -17.01
CA MET A 150 -1.93 7.51 -17.18
C MET A 150 -2.39 6.06 -17.00
N THR A 151 -1.66 5.11 -17.56
CA THR A 151 -1.99 3.69 -17.47
C THR A 151 -1.84 3.17 -16.03
N LEU A 152 -0.71 3.45 -15.39
CA LEU A 152 -0.39 2.97 -14.05
C LEU A 152 -1.29 3.63 -12.98
N ASP A 153 -1.56 4.93 -13.10
CA ASP A 153 -2.47 5.66 -12.22
C ASP A 153 -3.90 5.13 -12.33
N GLY A 154 -4.35 4.81 -13.55
CA GLY A 154 -5.65 4.16 -13.78
C GLY A 154 -5.78 2.81 -13.08
N ILE A 155 -4.76 1.94 -13.21
CA ILE A 155 -4.73 0.63 -12.53
C ILE A 155 -4.73 0.82 -11.00
N ALA A 156 -3.88 1.71 -10.48
CA ALA A 156 -3.79 1.98 -9.04
C ALA A 156 -5.11 2.52 -8.49
N SER A 157 -5.78 3.43 -9.23
CA SER A 157 -7.06 4.01 -8.83
C SER A 157 -8.16 2.96 -8.73
N VAL A 158 -8.24 2.03 -9.69
CA VAL A 158 -9.20 0.92 -9.65
C VAL A 158 -8.93 0.03 -8.44
N LEU A 159 -7.68 -0.40 -8.22
CA LEU A 159 -7.33 -1.29 -7.12
C LEU A 159 -7.51 -0.63 -5.75
N SER A 160 -7.13 0.64 -5.61
CA SER A 160 -7.38 1.41 -4.38
C SER A 160 -8.87 1.48 -4.07
N SER A 161 -9.70 1.81 -5.06
CA SER A 161 -11.16 1.86 -4.91
C SER A 161 -11.77 0.52 -4.53
N MET A 162 -11.27 -0.60 -5.07
CA MET A 162 -11.70 -1.94 -4.67
C MET A 162 -11.40 -2.20 -3.19
N ILE A 163 -10.22 -1.82 -2.69
CA ILE A 163 -9.89 -1.92 -1.27
C ILE A 163 -10.78 -0.98 -0.43
N ASP A 164 -11.04 0.24 -0.87
CA ASP A 164 -11.92 1.19 -0.15
C ASP A 164 -13.34 0.65 0.05
N ASN A 165 -13.83 -0.11 -0.92
CA ASN A 165 -15.15 -0.75 -0.85
C ASN A 165 -15.14 -2.12 -0.15
N ALA A 166 -13.98 -2.73 0.05
CA ALA A 166 -13.86 -3.98 0.78
C ALA A 166 -14.02 -3.76 2.30
N SER A 167 -14.65 -4.72 2.97
CA SER A 167 -14.72 -4.74 4.44
C SER A 167 -13.35 -5.04 5.05
N ALA A 168 -13.15 -4.69 6.33
CA ALA A 168 -11.92 -5.02 7.06
C ALA A 168 -11.62 -6.54 7.08
N LYS A 169 -12.67 -7.38 7.19
CA LYS A 169 -12.54 -8.85 7.11
C LYS A 169 -12.11 -9.33 5.72
N GLN A 170 -12.52 -8.65 4.66
CA GLN A 170 -12.05 -8.93 3.30
C GLN A 170 -10.60 -8.46 3.12
N CYS A 171 -10.25 -7.27 3.62
CA CYS A 171 -8.87 -6.76 3.61
C CYS A 171 -7.91 -7.67 4.38
N GLN A 172 -8.36 -8.27 5.48
CA GLN A 172 -7.60 -9.29 6.23
C GLN A 172 -7.17 -10.46 5.34
N VAL A 173 -8.05 -10.96 4.47
CA VAL A 173 -7.74 -12.02 3.52
C VAL A 173 -6.91 -11.49 2.35
N VAL A 174 -7.30 -10.35 1.77
CA VAL A 174 -6.59 -9.76 0.60
C VAL A 174 -5.14 -9.45 0.94
N ARG A 175 -4.83 -8.93 2.14
CA ARG A 175 -3.45 -8.66 2.56
C ARG A 175 -2.58 -9.92 2.51
N ARG A 176 -3.10 -11.06 2.94
CA ARG A 176 -2.40 -12.35 2.90
C ARG A 176 -2.23 -12.90 1.49
N LEU A 177 -3.25 -12.73 0.66
CA LEU A 177 -3.18 -13.08 -0.76
C LEU A 177 -2.16 -12.23 -1.53
N LEU A 178 -1.95 -10.96 -1.11
CA LEU A 178 -0.88 -10.10 -1.64
C LEU A 178 0.53 -10.62 -1.29
N TYR A 179 0.66 -11.44 -0.24
CA TYR A 179 1.87 -12.21 0.09
C TYR A 179 1.91 -13.60 -0.59
N ASN A 180 1.06 -13.84 -1.60
CA ASN A 180 0.96 -15.10 -2.33
C ASN A 180 0.60 -16.32 -1.45
N MET A 181 0.02 -16.09 -0.26
CA MET A 181 -0.48 -17.19 0.57
C MET A 181 -1.68 -17.87 -0.10
N THR A 182 -1.77 -19.18 0.07
CA THR A 182 -2.92 -19.99 -0.35
C THR A 182 -4.11 -19.80 0.59
N GLU A 183 -5.31 -20.11 0.12
CA GLU A 183 -6.52 -20.04 0.96
C GLU A 183 -6.44 -20.99 2.18
N THR A 184 -5.73 -22.10 2.07
CA THR A 184 -5.48 -23.02 3.17
C THR A 184 -4.59 -22.39 4.23
N GLU A 185 -3.43 -21.86 3.86
CA GLU A 185 -2.51 -21.17 4.77
C GLU A 185 -3.20 -19.97 5.48
N ILE A 186 -4.02 -19.23 4.72
CA ILE A 186 -4.79 -18.10 5.30
C ILE A 186 -5.81 -18.62 6.31
N SER A 187 -6.53 -19.71 6.01
CA SER A 187 -7.53 -20.29 6.90
C SER A 187 -6.92 -20.73 8.24
N GLU A 188 -5.74 -21.32 8.20
CA GLU A 188 -4.97 -21.73 9.37
C GLU A 188 -4.46 -20.54 10.17
N GLU A 189 -3.88 -19.52 9.51
CA GLU A 189 -3.31 -18.34 10.17
C GLU A 189 -4.38 -17.51 10.90
N ILE A 190 -5.56 -17.30 10.29
CA ILE A 190 -6.59 -16.44 10.87
C ILE A 190 -7.73 -17.18 11.56
N GLY A 191 -7.65 -18.51 11.64
CA GLY A 191 -8.59 -19.34 12.41
C GLY A 191 -10.01 -19.37 11.86
N ILE A 192 -10.20 -19.38 10.53
CA ILE A 192 -11.51 -19.49 9.87
C ILE A 192 -11.51 -20.62 8.84
N SER A 193 -12.69 -21.08 8.41
CA SER A 193 -12.76 -22.12 7.38
C SER A 193 -12.25 -21.63 6.03
N GLN A 194 -11.69 -22.53 5.20
CA GLN A 194 -11.28 -22.22 3.83
C GLN A 194 -12.44 -21.65 3.00
N GLY A 195 -13.67 -22.17 3.17
CA GLY A 195 -14.85 -21.61 2.52
C GLY A 195 -15.13 -20.16 2.89
N ALA A 196 -14.86 -19.77 4.15
CA ALA A 196 -14.95 -18.36 4.57
C ALA A 196 -13.85 -17.48 3.96
N VAL A 197 -12.63 -18.02 3.78
CA VAL A 197 -11.55 -17.34 3.06
C VAL A 197 -11.95 -17.11 1.61
N SER A 198 -12.44 -18.15 0.92
CA SER A 198 -12.88 -18.09 -0.48
C SER A 198 -14.02 -17.10 -0.69
N LEU A 199 -14.99 -17.05 0.24
CA LEU A 199 -16.08 -16.09 0.18
C LEU A 199 -15.58 -14.63 0.39
N ARG A 200 -14.63 -14.40 1.30
CA ARG A 200 -14.04 -13.07 1.53
C ARG A 200 -13.18 -12.63 0.34
N SER A 201 -12.37 -13.51 -0.23
CA SER A 201 -11.51 -13.22 -1.38
C SER A 201 -12.35 -12.89 -2.63
N SER A 202 -13.36 -13.69 -2.92
CA SER A 202 -14.27 -13.47 -4.06
C SER A 202 -15.10 -12.19 -3.88
N GLY A 203 -15.63 -11.95 -2.68
CA GLY A 203 -16.38 -10.73 -2.35
C GLY A 203 -15.54 -9.45 -2.42
N ALA A 204 -14.22 -9.53 -2.21
CA ALA A 204 -13.29 -8.42 -2.43
C ALA A 204 -12.91 -8.25 -3.91
N GLY A 205 -13.26 -9.20 -4.79
CA GLY A 205 -12.86 -9.16 -6.20
C GLY A 205 -11.41 -9.56 -6.45
N TRP A 206 -10.83 -10.42 -5.61
CA TRP A 206 -9.40 -10.80 -5.67
C TRP A 206 -8.93 -11.26 -7.05
N ARG A 207 -9.76 -12.01 -7.78
CA ARG A 207 -9.42 -12.48 -9.13
C ARG A 207 -9.12 -11.30 -10.07
N LEU A 208 -9.89 -10.22 -9.99
CA LEU A 208 -9.66 -9.01 -10.78
C LEU A 208 -8.45 -8.25 -10.26
N MET A 209 -8.31 -8.11 -8.93
CA MET A 209 -7.13 -7.46 -8.33
C MET A 209 -5.83 -8.12 -8.78
N LYS A 210 -5.75 -9.45 -8.73
CA LYS A 210 -4.58 -10.22 -9.18
C LYS A 210 -4.23 -9.95 -10.64
N LYS A 211 -5.24 -9.91 -11.52
CA LYS A 211 -5.05 -9.59 -12.94
C LYS A 211 -4.52 -8.17 -13.14
N GLN A 212 -5.07 -7.20 -12.43
CA GLN A 212 -4.66 -5.79 -12.55
C GLN A 212 -3.24 -5.56 -11.97
N LEU A 213 -2.87 -6.24 -10.87
CA LEU A 213 -1.50 -6.22 -10.36
C LEU A 213 -0.50 -6.77 -11.39
N SER A 214 -0.81 -7.91 -12.00
CA SER A 214 0.06 -8.48 -13.06
C SER A 214 0.17 -7.54 -14.28
N LEU A 215 -0.89 -6.82 -14.60
CA LEU A 215 -0.84 -5.80 -15.66
C LEU A 215 0.06 -4.62 -15.25
N TYR A 216 -0.04 -4.13 -14.01
CA TYR A 216 0.82 -3.09 -13.46
C TYR A 216 2.31 -3.49 -13.54
N GLU A 217 2.64 -4.67 -13.02
CA GLU A 217 4.00 -5.23 -13.06
C GLU A 217 4.54 -5.32 -14.51
N THR A 218 3.69 -5.72 -15.45
CA THR A 218 4.05 -5.82 -16.88
C THR A 218 4.28 -4.45 -17.52
N GLN A 219 3.49 -3.44 -17.14
CA GLN A 219 3.65 -2.08 -17.69
C GLN A 219 4.90 -1.40 -17.14
N ILE A 220 5.22 -1.59 -15.85
CA ILE A 220 6.47 -1.08 -15.24
C ILE A 220 7.71 -1.58 -16.01
N LYS A 221 7.74 -2.84 -16.40
CA LYS A 221 8.89 -3.43 -17.11
C LYS A 221 9.09 -2.87 -18.53
N LYS A 222 8.19 -2.01 -19.02
CA LYS A 222 8.29 -1.37 -20.33
C LYS A 222 8.84 0.05 -20.28
N ILE A 223 8.99 0.61 -19.09
CA ILE A 223 9.54 1.95 -18.84
C ILE A 223 10.95 1.86 -18.29
#